data_649f8da0d4b83e96f0947d9a8b32005d
#
_entry.id   649f8da0d4b83e96f0947d9a8b32005d
#
_cell.length_a   1.000
_cell.length_b   1.000
_cell.length_c   1.000
_cell.angle_alpha   90.00
_cell.angle_beta   90.00
_cell.angle_gamma   90.00
#
_symmetry.space_group_name_H-M   'P 1'
#
loop_
_entity.id
_entity.type
_entity.pdbx_description
1 polymer ?
#
loop_
_entity_poly.entity_id
_entity_poly.type
_entity_poly.pdbx_seq_one_letter_code
_entity_poly.pdbx_strand_id
1 'polypeptide(L)'
;MIVGGEVRSDDAYVDIQKVVRDTVNRIGYNKAEYRFDGNSCGVMSTLHEQSADINRGVDRKSKGEEDLADIQGAGDQGMMFGYACRDTEDYMPLTLYLSHIALRVLARIRREKNSRMPYLRPDAKSQFTVEYDGETGKPVRIHTIVISTQHDEFTSDDFFMQSKIRKDVKEILIPEMLKKIPESEAALFKGEYDEESNPEGYILHVNPTGKFVIGGPHGDTGLTGRKIIVDTYGGKGAHGGGAFSGKDPSKVDRSAAYAARYIAKNLVAAGVADELLVQVSYAIGVARPVSIFVNSYGTASCDKNGEKISDAAIAGKIGELFDLRPAKIIEKFGLKNPIYEPTAAYGHVGRKPYKAEVELVRGGVRTKKEVQFFGWELLDAVDQVREAFSL
;
A
#
# COMPACT_ATOMS: atom_id res chain seq x y z
N MET A 1 11.30 -17.66 12.29
CA MET A 1 10.55 -16.38 12.43
C MET A 1 10.79 -15.79 13.81
N ILE A 2 11.04 -14.48 13.89
CA ILE A 2 11.12 -13.75 15.17
C ILE A 2 10.02 -12.69 15.14
N VAL A 3 9.19 -12.65 16.19
CA VAL A 3 8.14 -11.64 16.39
C VAL A 3 8.50 -10.87 17.64
N GLY A 4 8.87 -9.60 17.48
CA GLY A 4 9.26 -8.73 18.58
C GLY A 4 8.51 -7.40 18.50
N GLY A 5 8.37 -6.72 19.63
CA GLY A 5 7.73 -5.43 19.72
C GLY A 5 7.03 -5.21 21.05
N GLU A 6 6.35 -4.08 21.13
CA GLU A 6 5.58 -3.68 22.29
C GLU A 6 4.09 -3.85 22.00
N VAL A 7 3.36 -4.44 22.95
CA VAL A 7 1.90 -4.61 22.86
C VAL A 7 1.25 -4.11 24.14
N ARG A 8 0.00 -3.68 24.02
CA ARG A 8 -0.86 -3.38 25.16
C ARG A 8 -2.21 -4.03 24.97
N SER A 9 -2.61 -4.81 25.94
CA SER A 9 -3.94 -5.39 26.00
C SER A 9 -4.29 -5.63 27.47
N ASP A 10 -5.55 -5.39 27.83
CA ASP A 10 -6.00 -5.61 29.20
C ASP A 10 -6.35 -7.08 29.45
N ASP A 11 -6.93 -7.79 28.43
CA ASP A 11 -7.45 -9.14 28.61
C ASP A 11 -7.38 -10.01 27.32
N ALA A 12 -6.77 -9.52 26.25
CA ALA A 12 -6.67 -10.27 25.01
C ALA A 12 -5.46 -11.21 25.00
N TYR A 13 -5.69 -12.46 24.63
CA TYR A 13 -4.65 -13.43 24.33
C TYR A 13 -4.60 -13.73 22.85
N VAL A 14 -3.40 -13.70 22.26
CA VAL A 14 -3.15 -14.07 20.87
C VAL A 14 -2.09 -15.17 20.81
N ASP A 15 -2.46 -16.31 20.23
CA ASP A 15 -1.49 -17.38 19.94
C ASP A 15 -0.57 -16.96 18.78
N ILE A 16 0.57 -16.39 19.15
CA ILE A 16 1.56 -15.86 18.19
C ILE A 16 2.09 -16.97 17.28
N GLN A 17 2.33 -18.16 17.82
CA GLN A 17 2.83 -19.28 17.01
C GLN A 17 1.82 -19.70 15.95
N LYS A 18 0.55 -19.80 16.34
CA LYS A 18 -0.52 -20.12 15.38
C LYS A 18 -0.65 -19.06 14.29
N VAL A 19 -0.67 -17.78 14.65
CA VAL A 19 -0.77 -16.65 13.68
C VAL A 19 0.38 -16.67 12.69
N VAL A 20 1.61 -16.90 13.16
CA VAL A 20 2.80 -16.99 12.30
C VAL A 20 2.69 -18.15 11.33
N ARG A 21 2.39 -19.36 11.83
CA ARG A 21 2.31 -20.57 11.02
C ARG A 21 1.19 -20.49 9.98
N ASP A 22 0.01 -20.02 10.37
CA ASP A 22 -1.14 -19.84 9.48
C ASP A 22 -0.80 -18.82 8.37
N THR A 23 -0.09 -17.74 8.71
CA THR A 23 0.34 -16.72 7.74
C THR A 23 1.35 -17.26 6.75
N VAL A 24 2.38 -17.96 7.22
CA VAL A 24 3.42 -18.57 6.36
C VAL A 24 2.80 -19.59 5.41
N ASN A 25 1.91 -20.45 5.91
CA ASN A 25 1.19 -21.45 5.11
C ASN A 25 0.27 -20.78 4.07
N ARG A 26 -0.45 -19.71 4.46
CA ARG A 26 -1.33 -18.94 3.55
C ARG A 26 -0.54 -18.24 2.44
N ILE A 27 0.67 -17.75 2.72
CA ILE A 27 1.57 -17.21 1.70
C ILE A 27 1.93 -18.29 0.69
N GLY A 28 2.12 -19.54 1.16
CA GLY A 28 2.39 -20.70 0.31
C GLY A 28 3.72 -21.40 0.64
N TYR A 29 4.41 -21.02 1.71
CA TYR A 29 5.55 -21.75 2.23
C TYR A 29 5.07 -22.91 3.11
N ASN A 30 4.61 -23.98 2.45
CA ASN A 30 3.97 -25.13 3.06
C ASN A 30 4.61 -26.48 2.67
N LYS A 31 5.81 -26.44 2.07
CA LYS A 31 6.57 -27.62 1.65
C LYS A 31 8.00 -27.52 2.14
N ALA A 32 8.54 -28.62 2.69
CA ALA A 32 9.92 -28.71 3.17
C ALA A 32 10.96 -28.43 2.05
N GLU A 33 10.64 -28.76 0.80
CA GLU A 33 11.46 -28.52 -0.39
C GLU A 33 11.80 -27.04 -0.60
N TYR A 34 10.98 -26.12 -0.04
CA TYR A 34 11.25 -24.68 -0.08
C TYR A 34 12.30 -24.26 0.96
N ARG A 35 12.81 -25.21 1.76
CA ARG A 35 13.77 -25.03 2.86
C ARG A 35 13.28 -24.06 3.95
N PHE A 36 12.01 -23.74 3.92
CA PHE A 36 11.26 -22.96 4.90
C PHE A 36 9.77 -23.27 4.74
N ASP A 37 9.10 -23.69 5.81
CA ASP A 37 7.68 -23.95 5.79
C ASP A 37 7.03 -23.59 7.14
N GLY A 38 5.71 -23.29 7.10
CA GLY A 38 4.97 -22.83 8.25
C GLY A 38 4.83 -23.88 9.37
N ASN A 39 4.95 -25.18 9.06
CA ASN A 39 4.75 -26.24 10.06
C ASN A 39 6.03 -26.51 10.84
N SER A 40 7.22 -26.43 10.20
CA SER A 40 8.50 -26.80 10.79
C SER A 40 9.38 -25.61 11.18
N CYS A 41 9.09 -24.37 10.73
CA CYS A 41 9.93 -23.22 11.05
C CYS A 41 9.96 -22.92 12.55
N GLY A 42 11.15 -22.53 13.06
CA GLY A 42 11.28 -22.01 14.41
C GLY A 42 10.54 -20.68 14.57
N VAL A 43 9.79 -20.52 15.65
CA VAL A 43 9.10 -19.27 16.00
C VAL A 43 9.56 -18.81 17.38
N MET A 44 10.11 -17.60 17.45
CA MET A 44 10.53 -16.95 18.70
C MET A 44 9.68 -15.69 18.90
N SER A 45 9.21 -15.44 20.12
CA SER A 45 8.50 -14.22 20.48
C SER A 45 9.29 -13.46 21.54
N THR A 46 9.50 -12.18 21.30
CA THR A 46 10.11 -11.22 22.23
C THR A 46 9.18 -10.03 22.44
N LEU A 47 7.86 -10.29 22.40
CA LEU A 47 6.84 -9.29 22.70
C LEU A 47 6.83 -8.98 24.18
N HIS A 48 6.73 -7.70 24.53
CA HIS A 48 6.61 -7.22 25.90
C HIS A 48 5.60 -6.07 25.99
N GLU A 49 5.23 -5.70 27.21
CA GLU A 49 4.30 -4.57 27.44
C GLU A 49 4.93 -3.24 27.08
N GLN A 50 4.10 -2.33 26.55
CA GLN A 50 4.52 -0.98 26.20
C GLN A 50 4.88 -0.17 27.45
N SER A 51 5.93 0.67 27.35
CA SER A 51 6.37 1.58 28.41
C SER A 51 5.25 2.52 28.90
N ALA A 52 5.11 2.64 30.22
CA ALA A 52 4.15 3.54 30.86
C ALA A 52 4.37 5.03 30.49
N ASP A 53 5.61 5.42 30.18
CA ASP A 53 5.93 6.81 29.85
C ASP A 53 5.38 7.25 28.48
N ILE A 54 5.40 6.36 27.50
CA ILE A 54 4.78 6.58 26.17
C ILE A 54 3.27 6.73 26.32
N ASN A 55 2.66 5.92 27.18
CA ASN A 55 1.21 5.97 27.42
C ASN A 55 0.72 7.28 27.99
N ARG A 56 1.53 7.99 28.80
CA ARG A 56 1.15 9.30 29.37
C ARG A 56 0.91 10.38 28.32
N GLY A 57 1.58 10.30 27.17
CA GLY A 57 1.41 11.24 26.06
C GLY A 57 0.18 10.95 25.18
N VAL A 58 -0.24 9.68 25.12
CA VAL A 58 -1.26 9.18 24.20
C VAL A 58 -2.64 9.02 24.87
N ASP A 59 -2.68 8.48 26.10
CA ASP A 59 -3.91 8.19 26.84
C ASP A 59 -4.21 9.25 27.92
N ARG A 60 -4.21 10.52 27.56
CA ARG A 60 -4.61 11.58 28.48
C ARG A 60 -6.12 11.52 28.71
N LYS A 61 -6.54 11.45 30.00
CA LYS A 61 -7.95 11.55 30.37
C LYS A 61 -8.33 13.04 30.45
N SER A 62 -9.46 13.40 29.85
CA SER A 62 -10.04 14.74 30.02
C SER A 62 -10.25 15.06 31.50
N LYS A 63 -9.86 16.25 31.92
CA LYS A 63 -10.13 16.81 33.23
C LYS A 63 -11.13 17.97 33.06
N GLY A 64 -12.38 17.68 32.65
CA GLY A 64 -13.40 18.68 32.50
C GLY A 64 -14.00 18.74 31.10
N GLU A 65 -14.38 19.95 30.62
CA GLU A 65 -15.05 20.19 29.32
C GLU A 65 -14.07 20.23 28.11
N GLU A 66 -12.79 19.86 28.29
CA GLU A 66 -11.83 19.87 27.19
C GLU A 66 -12.17 18.77 26.15
N ASP A 67 -12.11 19.13 24.86
CA ASP A 67 -12.28 18.17 23.76
C ASP A 67 -11.16 17.11 23.83
N LEU A 68 -11.56 15.84 23.99
CA LEU A 68 -10.63 14.70 24.01
C LEU A 68 -9.70 14.70 22.79
N ALA A 69 -10.12 15.28 21.67
CA ALA A 69 -9.31 15.37 20.48
C ALA A 69 -8.15 16.39 20.61
N ASP A 70 -8.26 17.41 21.43
CA ASP A 70 -7.16 18.36 21.70
C ASP A 70 -6.18 17.82 22.76
N ILE A 71 -6.61 16.84 23.55
CA ILE A 71 -5.79 16.25 24.61
C ILE A 71 -4.93 15.09 24.07
N GLN A 72 -5.46 14.29 23.15
CA GLN A 72 -4.74 13.19 22.55
C GLN A 72 -3.70 13.71 21.56
N GLY A 73 -2.45 13.82 22.00
CA GLY A 73 -1.32 14.22 21.18
C GLY A 73 -0.89 13.14 20.19
N ALA A 74 -0.08 13.52 19.22
CA ALA A 74 0.58 12.59 18.32
C ALA A 74 1.50 11.63 19.10
N GLY A 75 1.41 10.34 18.81
CA GLY A 75 2.21 9.30 19.47
C GLY A 75 3.69 9.29 19.06
N ASP A 76 4.06 10.12 18.09
CA ASP A 76 5.44 10.35 17.67
C ASP A 76 5.54 11.68 16.92
N GLN A 77 6.77 12.12 16.67
CA GLN A 77 7.06 13.22 15.75
C GLN A 77 7.35 12.68 14.35
N GLY A 78 7.19 13.50 13.31
CA GLY A 78 7.57 13.11 11.97
C GLY A 78 6.82 13.85 10.88
N MET A 79 7.14 13.51 9.63
CA MET A 79 6.47 13.99 8.43
C MET A 79 5.79 12.81 7.73
N MET A 80 4.52 12.97 7.38
CA MET A 80 3.72 11.97 6.71
C MET A 80 3.26 12.53 5.37
N PHE A 81 3.20 11.67 4.36
CA PHE A 81 2.89 12.06 3.00
C PHE A 81 1.69 11.30 2.47
N GLY A 82 0.85 12.02 1.73
CA GLY A 82 -0.19 11.48 0.88
C GLY A 82 0.04 11.94 -0.55
N TYR A 83 -0.23 11.07 -1.50
CA TYR A 83 -0.08 11.37 -2.91
C TYR A 83 -1.27 10.82 -3.70
N ALA A 84 -1.63 11.51 -4.78
CA ALA A 84 -2.60 11.05 -5.76
C ALA A 84 -2.28 11.64 -7.13
N CYS A 85 -2.58 10.90 -8.19
CA CYS A 85 -2.47 11.34 -9.58
C CYS A 85 -3.56 10.72 -10.43
N ARG A 86 -3.76 11.24 -11.65
CA ARG A 86 -4.78 10.76 -12.59
C ARG A 86 -4.32 9.66 -13.53
N ASP A 87 -3.21 8.96 -13.20
CA ASP A 87 -2.70 7.87 -14.04
C ASP A 87 -3.66 6.67 -14.08
N THR A 88 -4.41 6.43 -13.01
CA THR A 88 -5.36 5.32 -12.88
C THR A 88 -6.67 5.75 -12.21
N GLU A 89 -7.74 4.95 -12.36
CA GLU A 89 -9.03 5.19 -11.70
C GLU A 89 -8.94 5.24 -10.16
N ASP A 90 -7.97 4.52 -9.58
CA ASP A 90 -7.73 4.52 -8.13
C ASP A 90 -6.81 5.68 -7.69
N TYR A 91 -6.48 6.60 -8.60
CA TYR A 91 -5.59 7.75 -8.35
C TYR A 91 -4.20 7.34 -7.87
N MET A 92 -3.66 6.27 -8.46
CA MET A 92 -2.34 5.70 -8.15
C MET A 92 -1.39 5.83 -9.32
N PRO A 93 -0.05 5.91 -9.07
CA PRO A 93 0.93 5.81 -10.13
C PRO A 93 0.78 4.53 -10.94
N LEU A 94 0.72 4.64 -12.26
CA LEU A 94 0.49 3.52 -13.16
C LEU A 94 1.56 2.41 -13.00
N THR A 95 2.82 2.79 -12.79
CA THR A 95 3.92 1.85 -12.60
C THR A 95 3.71 0.90 -11.42
N LEU A 96 3.32 1.44 -10.25
CA LEU A 96 3.05 0.64 -9.06
C LEU A 96 1.76 -0.17 -9.21
N TYR A 97 0.71 0.44 -9.77
CA TYR A 97 -0.56 -0.24 -10.03
C TYR A 97 -0.36 -1.50 -10.87
N LEU A 98 0.34 -1.38 -12.02
CA LEU A 98 0.64 -2.52 -12.89
C LEU A 98 1.50 -3.58 -12.19
N SER A 99 2.50 -3.15 -11.40
CA SER A 99 3.34 -4.08 -10.62
C SER A 99 2.51 -4.90 -9.62
N HIS A 100 1.58 -4.27 -8.92
CA HIS A 100 0.68 -4.97 -8.00
C HIS A 100 -0.28 -5.92 -8.73
N ILE A 101 -0.86 -5.50 -9.86
CA ILE A 101 -1.74 -6.35 -10.67
C ILE A 101 -0.99 -7.58 -11.16
N ALA A 102 0.23 -7.42 -11.71
CA ALA A 102 1.05 -8.53 -12.17
C ALA A 102 1.28 -9.58 -11.07
N LEU A 103 1.69 -9.14 -9.87
CA LEU A 103 1.96 -10.06 -8.76
C LEU A 103 0.68 -10.69 -8.17
N ARG A 104 -0.44 -9.97 -8.14
CA ARG A 104 -1.74 -10.55 -7.74
C ARG A 104 -2.18 -11.64 -8.69
N VAL A 105 -2.03 -11.40 -10.00
CA VAL A 105 -2.36 -12.38 -11.04
C VAL A 105 -1.43 -13.59 -10.96
N LEU A 106 -0.13 -13.38 -10.81
CA LEU A 106 0.86 -14.44 -10.64
C LEU A 106 0.55 -15.33 -9.42
N ALA A 107 0.25 -14.69 -8.27
CA ALA A 107 -0.13 -15.40 -7.05
C ALA A 107 -1.46 -16.17 -7.18
N ARG A 108 -2.43 -15.64 -7.96
CA ARG A 108 -3.68 -16.33 -8.29
C ARG A 108 -3.39 -17.58 -9.13
N ILE A 109 -2.61 -17.45 -10.24
CA ILE A 109 -2.24 -18.56 -11.11
C ILE A 109 -1.55 -19.67 -10.30
N ARG A 110 -0.62 -19.31 -9.41
CA ARG A 110 0.07 -20.26 -8.52
C ARG A 110 -0.88 -21.05 -7.63
N ARG A 111 -1.97 -20.44 -7.17
CA ARG A 111 -2.96 -21.05 -6.24
C ARG A 111 -4.09 -21.81 -6.93
N GLU A 112 -4.17 -21.76 -8.28
CA GLU A 112 -5.16 -22.54 -9.04
C GLU A 112 -4.95 -24.04 -8.84
N LYS A 113 -6.03 -24.81 -8.63
CA LYS A 113 -5.95 -26.27 -8.41
C LYS A 113 -5.22 -27.01 -9.53
N ASN A 114 -5.40 -26.53 -10.78
CA ASN A 114 -4.73 -27.02 -11.98
C ASN A 114 -3.97 -25.85 -12.60
N SER A 115 -2.95 -25.38 -11.89
CA SER A 115 -2.21 -24.19 -12.35
C SER A 115 -1.60 -24.43 -13.73
N ARG A 116 -1.75 -23.42 -14.58
CA ARG A 116 -1.09 -23.37 -15.89
C ARG A 116 0.42 -23.14 -15.79
N MET A 117 0.89 -22.66 -14.60
CA MET A 117 2.30 -22.48 -14.26
C MET A 117 2.57 -23.20 -12.93
N PRO A 118 2.57 -24.57 -12.90
CA PRO A 118 2.58 -25.34 -11.64
C PRO A 118 3.88 -25.24 -10.87
N TYR A 119 4.94 -24.80 -11.51
CA TYR A 119 6.28 -24.64 -10.93
C TYR A 119 6.45 -23.35 -10.11
N LEU A 120 5.45 -22.44 -10.08
CA LEU A 120 5.57 -21.18 -9.35
C LEU A 120 5.68 -21.38 -7.84
N ARG A 121 6.64 -20.66 -7.23
CA ARG A 121 6.80 -20.53 -5.78
C ARG A 121 6.36 -19.13 -5.29
N PRO A 122 6.28 -18.92 -3.96
CA PRO A 122 5.68 -17.69 -3.42
C PRO A 122 6.45 -16.39 -3.69
N ASP A 123 7.79 -16.42 -3.73
CA ASP A 123 8.59 -15.21 -3.88
C ASP A 123 8.58 -14.72 -5.33
N ALA A 124 8.24 -13.45 -5.50
CA ALA A 124 8.22 -12.82 -6.81
C ALA A 124 8.38 -11.31 -6.71
N LYS A 125 8.96 -10.71 -7.74
CA LYS A 125 9.14 -9.27 -7.90
C LYS A 125 8.67 -8.86 -9.30
N SER A 126 8.16 -7.64 -9.42
CA SER A 126 7.80 -7.02 -10.70
C SER A 126 8.23 -5.57 -10.74
N GLN A 127 8.55 -5.11 -11.94
CA GLN A 127 8.86 -3.72 -12.23
C GLN A 127 8.27 -3.36 -13.58
N PHE A 128 7.68 -2.17 -13.67
CA PHE A 128 7.19 -1.58 -14.91
C PHE A 128 7.86 -0.25 -15.14
N THR A 129 8.38 -0.04 -16.33
CA THR A 129 8.82 1.28 -16.81
C THR A 129 7.79 1.76 -17.81
N VAL A 130 7.25 2.94 -17.55
CA VAL A 130 6.24 3.61 -18.38
C VAL A 130 6.87 4.85 -18.99
N GLU A 131 6.65 5.04 -20.27
CA GLU A 131 7.01 6.28 -20.97
C GLU A 131 5.84 7.25 -20.87
N TYR A 132 6.17 8.51 -20.54
CA TYR A 132 5.21 9.60 -20.40
C TYR A 132 5.51 10.66 -21.44
N ASP A 133 4.46 11.27 -21.99
CA ASP A 133 4.58 12.44 -22.83
C ASP A 133 5.11 13.63 -22.02
N GLY A 134 6.16 14.29 -22.54
CA GLY A 134 6.87 15.33 -21.80
C GLY A 134 6.10 16.64 -21.63
N GLU A 135 5.08 16.90 -22.46
CA GLU A 135 4.26 18.11 -22.39
C GLU A 135 3.00 17.91 -21.54
N THR A 136 2.33 16.78 -21.74
CA THR A 136 1.05 16.50 -21.08
C THR A 136 1.20 15.71 -19.79
N GLY A 137 2.35 15.07 -19.54
CA GLY A 137 2.59 14.18 -18.40
C GLY A 137 1.74 12.90 -18.44
N LYS A 138 1.11 12.55 -19.57
CA LYS A 138 0.28 11.35 -19.71
C LYS A 138 1.11 10.13 -20.11
N PRO A 139 0.74 8.91 -19.64
CA PRO A 139 1.41 7.69 -20.08
C PRO A 139 1.13 7.42 -21.57
N VAL A 140 2.15 7.04 -22.33
CA VAL A 140 2.06 6.78 -23.78
C VAL A 140 2.32 5.33 -24.15
N ARG A 141 3.18 4.63 -23.41
CA ARG A 141 3.40 3.19 -23.59
C ARG A 141 4.11 2.55 -22.38
N ILE A 142 3.99 1.25 -22.29
CA ILE A 142 4.85 0.44 -21.42
C ILE A 142 6.17 0.23 -22.16
N HIS A 143 7.28 0.69 -21.57
CA HIS A 143 8.61 0.55 -22.15
C HIS A 143 9.28 -0.76 -21.74
N THR A 144 9.27 -1.12 -20.44
CA THR A 144 9.94 -2.31 -19.95
C THR A 144 9.11 -3.02 -18.89
N ILE A 145 9.09 -4.33 -18.96
CA ILE A 145 8.48 -5.22 -17.97
C ILE A 145 9.56 -6.15 -17.42
N VAL A 146 9.74 -6.17 -16.09
CA VAL A 146 10.61 -7.13 -15.41
C VAL A 146 9.78 -7.97 -14.47
N ILE A 147 9.84 -9.29 -14.64
CA ILE A 147 9.22 -10.28 -13.75
C ILE A 147 10.31 -11.21 -13.25
N SER A 148 10.50 -11.25 -11.93
CA SER A 148 11.34 -12.25 -11.27
C SER A 148 10.45 -13.12 -10.38
N THR A 149 10.45 -14.43 -10.61
CA THR A 149 9.61 -15.37 -9.87
C THR A 149 10.40 -16.58 -9.43
N GLN A 150 10.28 -16.93 -8.15
CA GLN A 150 10.77 -18.17 -7.61
C GLN A 150 10.02 -19.35 -8.24
N HIS A 151 10.74 -20.42 -8.56
CA HIS A 151 10.17 -21.58 -9.25
C HIS A 151 10.78 -22.90 -8.77
N ASP A 152 10.09 -24.01 -9.02
CA ASP A 152 10.62 -25.34 -8.85
C ASP A 152 11.71 -25.62 -9.90
N GLU A 153 12.65 -26.51 -9.54
CA GLU A 153 13.60 -27.06 -10.49
C GLU A 153 12.95 -28.25 -11.21
N PHE A 154 12.15 -27.95 -12.25
CA PHE A 154 11.32 -28.93 -12.93
C PHE A 154 12.04 -29.66 -14.09
N THR A 155 13.27 -29.28 -14.40
CA THR A 155 14.17 -29.92 -15.36
C THR A 155 15.61 -29.59 -15.01
N SER A 156 16.55 -30.44 -15.44
CA SER A 156 18.01 -30.21 -15.31
C SER A 156 18.55 -29.26 -16.39
N ASP A 157 17.78 -28.95 -17.43
CA ASP A 157 18.14 -28.00 -18.49
C ASP A 157 17.70 -26.58 -18.07
N ASP A 158 18.66 -25.81 -17.59
CA ASP A 158 18.40 -24.44 -17.13
C ASP A 158 17.92 -23.51 -18.27
N PHE A 159 18.43 -23.71 -19.50
CA PHE A 159 18.01 -22.90 -20.66
C PHE A 159 16.56 -23.19 -21.03
N PHE A 160 16.21 -24.47 -21.13
CA PHE A 160 14.82 -24.86 -21.38
C PHE A 160 13.88 -24.35 -20.29
N MET A 161 14.29 -24.47 -19.04
CA MET A 161 13.50 -23.99 -17.88
C MET A 161 13.22 -22.48 -17.96
N GLN A 162 14.25 -21.66 -18.20
CA GLN A 162 14.11 -20.21 -18.32
C GLN A 162 13.27 -19.82 -19.56
N SER A 163 13.48 -20.49 -20.68
CA SER A 163 12.70 -20.29 -21.90
C SER A 163 11.21 -20.60 -21.68
N LYS A 164 10.91 -21.68 -20.96
CA LYS A 164 9.53 -22.06 -20.62
C LYS A 164 8.89 -21.01 -19.69
N ILE A 165 9.59 -20.58 -18.64
CA ILE A 165 9.07 -19.55 -17.72
C ILE A 165 8.81 -18.24 -18.46
N ARG A 166 9.75 -17.81 -19.31
CA ARG A 166 9.58 -16.60 -20.12
C ARG A 166 8.38 -16.70 -21.06
N LYS A 167 8.22 -17.84 -21.74
CA LYS A 167 7.08 -18.11 -22.62
C LYS A 167 5.76 -18.02 -21.83
N ASP A 168 5.68 -18.64 -20.66
CA ASP A 168 4.46 -18.63 -19.84
C ASP A 168 4.14 -17.24 -19.27
N VAL A 169 5.15 -16.44 -18.91
CA VAL A 169 4.92 -15.04 -18.56
C VAL A 169 4.30 -14.27 -19.73
N LYS A 170 4.83 -14.45 -20.94
CA LYS A 170 4.32 -13.78 -22.16
C LYS A 170 2.92 -14.25 -22.53
N GLU A 171 2.67 -15.54 -22.52
CA GLU A 171 1.44 -16.15 -23.06
C GLU A 171 0.33 -16.35 -22.02
N ILE A 172 0.66 -16.37 -20.72
CA ILE A 172 -0.31 -16.61 -19.65
C ILE A 172 -0.41 -15.38 -18.72
N LEU A 173 0.69 -14.96 -18.09
CA LEU A 173 0.65 -13.90 -17.08
C LEU A 173 0.18 -12.57 -17.68
N ILE A 174 0.84 -12.09 -18.74
CA ILE A 174 0.52 -10.78 -19.34
C ILE A 174 -0.92 -10.75 -19.87
N PRO A 175 -1.42 -11.72 -20.65
CA PRO A 175 -2.83 -11.72 -21.07
C PRO A 175 -3.83 -11.78 -19.92
N GLU A 176 -3.53 -12.52 -18.85
CA GLU A 176 -4.40 -12.56 -17.66
C GLU A 176 -4.38 -11.24 -16.87
N MET A 177 -3.26 -10.54 -16.89
CA MET A 177 -3.11 -9.20 -16.31
C MET A 177 -3.93 -8.17 -17.09
N LEU A 178 -3.85 -8.17 -18.43
CA LEU A 178 -4.60 -7.26 -19.30
C LEU A 178 -6.12 -7.37 -19.11
N LYS A 179 -6.64 -8.55 -18.77
CA LYS A 179 -8.06 -8.72 -18.41
C LYS A 179 -8.48 -8.08 -17.08
N LYS A 180 -7.53 -7.57 -16.29
CA LYS A 180 -7.77 -7.02 -14.94
C LYS A 180 -7.58 -5.51 -14.85
N ILE A 181 -7.15 -4.89 -15.92
CA ILE A 181 -6.96 -3.45 -16.04
C ILE A 181 -7.94 -2.88 -17.06
N PRO A 182 -8.29 -1.59 -16.97
CA PRO A 182 -9.10 -0.91 -17.97
C PRO A 182 -8.47 -0.96 -19.37
N GLU A 183 -9.31 -0.77 -20.39
CA GLU A 183 -8.87 -0.81 -21.79
C GLU A 183 -7.86 0.28 -22.13
N SER A 184 -7.99 1.46 -21.49
CA SER A 184 -7.05 2.57 -21.63
C SER A 184 -5.62 2.21 -21.24
N GLU A 185 -5.46 1.52 -20.09
CA GLU A 185 -4.15 1.06 -19.63
C GLU A 185 -3.67 -0.15 -20.43
N ALA A 186 -4.59 -1.03 -20.83
CA ALA A 186 -4.26 -2.18 -21.68
C ALA A 186 -3.71 -1.76 -23.05
N ALA A 187 -4.22 -0.67 -23.62
CA ALA A 187 -3.77 -0.11 -24.90
C ALA A 187 -2.30 0.39 -24.87
N LEU A 188 -1.74 0.65 -23.67
CA LEU A 188 -0.33 1.01 -23.52
C LEU A 188 0.63 -0.15 -23.75
N PHE A 189 0.13 -1.39 -23.76
CA PHE A 189 0.90 -2.61 -24.04
C PHE A 189 0.90 -2.87 -25.55
N LYS A 190 1.84 -2.30 -26.28
CA LYS A 190 1.94 -2.39 -27.74
C LYS A 190 2.57 -3.69 -28.28
N GLY A 191 2.57 -4.74 -27.47
CA GLY A 191 3.26 -6.01 -27.78
C GLY A 191 4.72 -6.02 -27.35
N GLU A 192 5.43 -7.11 -27.61
CA GLU A 192 6.85 -7.21 -27.29
C GLU A 192 7.70 -6.49 -28.35
N TYR A 193 8.77 -5.85 -27.91
CA TYR A 193 9.71 -5.11 -28.76
C TYR A 193 10.37 -6.04 -29.79
N ASP A 194 10.42 -5.54 -31.00
CA ASP A 194 11.19 -6.09 -32.10
C ASP A 194 11.64 -4.92 -33.00
N GLU A 195 12.93 -4.83 -33.29
CA GLU A 195 13.53 -3.67 -33.96
C GLU A 195 12.91 -3.41 -35.36
N GLU A 196 12.57 -4.46 -36.09
CA GLU A 196 12.04 -4.36 -37.44
C GLU A 196 10.50 -4.29 -37.48
N SER A 197 9.83 -5.14 -36.71
CA SER A 197 8.38 -5.32 -36.78
C SER A 197 7.59 -4.57 -35.72
N ASN A 198 8.18 -4.26 -34.56
CA ASN A 198 7.50 -3.59 -33.46
C ASN A 198 8.44 -2.75 -32.58
N PRO A 199 8.99 -1.64 -33.10
CA PRO A 199 9.95 -0.79 -32.36
C PRO A 199 9.34 -0.05 -31.16
N GLU A 200 7.99 0.05 -31.07
CA GLU A 200 7.27 0.65 -29.97
C GLU A 200 6.82 -0.37 -28.90
N GLY A 201 7.15 -1.65 -29.09
CA GLY A 201 6.82 -2.72 -28.14
C GLY A 201 7.59 -2.61 -26.84
N TYR A 202 7.13 -3.36 -25.82
CA TYR A 202 7.80 -3.40 -24.52
C TYR A 202 8.96 -4.43 -24.52
N ILE A 203 10.03 -4.10 -23.80
CA ILE A 203 11.13 -5.03 -23.52
C ILE A 203 10.72 -5.91 -22.35
N LEU A 204 10.77 -7.24 -22.52
CA LEU A 204 10.42 -8.20 -21.47
C LEU A 204 11.66 -8.89 -20.89
N HIS A 205 11.88 -8.71 -19.58
CA HIS A 205 12.88 -9.44 -18.81
C HIS A 205 12.20 -10.40 -17.83
N VAL A 206 12.53 -11.68 -17.91
CA VAL A 206 12.02 -12.70 -16.99
C VAL A 206 13.20 -13.43 -16.36
N ASN A 207 13.29 -13.42 -15.02
CA ASN A 207 14.40 -13.97 -14.27
C ASN A 207 15.77 -13.60 -14.90
N PRO A 208 16.11 -12.33 -15.07
CA PRO A 208 17.28 -11.92 -15.86
C PRO A 208 18.62 -12.42 -15.30
N THR A 209 18.66 -12.84 -14.03
CA THR A 209 19.81 -13.49 -13.39
C THR A 209 19.86 -15.00 -13.61
N GLY A 210 18.87 -15.57 -14.29
CA GLY A 210 18.73 -17.01 -14.53
C GLY A 210 17.87 -17.71 -13.47
N LYS A 211 18.30 -18.90 -13.04
CA LYS A 211 17.58 -19.78 -12.11
C LYS A 211 17.27 -19.13 -10.77
N PHE A 212 16.00 -19.18 -10.33
CA PHE A 212 15.54 -18.62 -9.07
C PHE A 212 14.75 -19.67 -8.27
N VAL A 213 15.44 -20.71 -7.79
CA VAL A 213 14.86 -21.80 -6.99
C VAL A 213 14.89 -21.48 -5.50
N ILE A 214 15.96 -20.85 -5.02
CA ILE A 214 16.12 -20.45 -3.61
C ILE A 214 15.64 -18.99 -3.46
N GLY A 215 14.60 -18.79 -2.66
CA GLY A 215 14.02 -17.49 -2.39
C GLY A 215 13.29 -17.46 -1.04
N GLY A 216 12.56 -16.37 -0.79
CA GLY A 216 11.85 -16.18 0.45
C GLY A 216 12.77 -16.14 1.68
N PRO A 217 12.28 -16.52 2.87
CA PRO A 217 13.04 -16.43 4.12
C PRO A 217 14.34 -17.26 4.17
N HIS A 218 14.48 -18.24 3.32
CA HIS A 218 15.73 -19.01 3.20
C HIS A 218 16.76 -18.31 2.31
N GLY A 219 16.31 -17.56 1.30
CA GLY A 219 17.17 -16.80 0.40
C GLY A 219 17.77 -15.57 1.07
N ASP A 220 16.92 -14.77 1.70
CA ASP A 220 17.33 -13.57 2.43
C ASP A 220 16.38 -13.25 3.61
N THR A 221 16.84 -12.37 4.50
CA THR A 221 16.05 -11.94 5.66
C THR A 221 15.14 -10.79 5.31
N GLY A 222 13.83 -10.94 5.59
CA GLY A 222 12.84 -9.87 5.52
C GLY A 222 12.54 -9.26 6.89
N LEU A 223 12.28 -7.97 6.93
CA LEU A 223 11.86 -7.24 8.12
C LEU A 223 10.59 -6.43 7.82
N THR A 224 9.72 -6.28 8.83
CA THR A 224 8.59 -5.36 8.75
C THR A 224 9.10 -3.93 8.54
N GLY A 225 8.45 -3.17 7.64
CA GLY A 225 8.85 -1.79 7.36
C GLY A 225 10.05 -1.62 6.44
N ARG A 226 10.50 -2.67 5.74
CA ARG A 226 11.59 -2.62 4.73
C ARG A 226 11.06 -2.55 3.28
N LYS A 227 9.75 -2.43 3.08
CA LYS A 227 9.09 -2.27 1.76
C LYS A 227 8.11 -1.09 1.76
N ILE A 228 8.44 -0.03 2.51
CA ILE A 228 7.56 1.14 2.73
C ILE A 228 7.21 1.88 1.43
N ILE A 229 8.04 1.82 0.42
CA ILE A 229 7.78 2.42 -0.89
C ILE A 229 6.77 1.57 -1.67
N VAL A 230 6.82 0.23 -1.56
CA VAL A 230 5.78 -0.67 -2.09
C VAL A 230 4.46 -0.50 -1.33
N ASP A 231 4.53 -0.22 -0.03
CA ASP A 231 3.35 0.04 0.81
C ASP A 231 2.60 1.31 0.40
N THR A 232 3.25 2.23 -0.29
CA THR A 232 2.74 3.57 -0.63
C THR A 232 2.62 3.82 -2.14
N TYR A 233 3.58 4.55 -2.77
CA TYR A 233 3.40 5.09 -4.12
C TYR A 233 4.47 4.66 -5.11
N GLY A 234 5.29 3.65 -4.79
CA GLY A 234 6.31 3.10 -5.70
C GLY A 234 7.47 4.07 -6.00
N GLY A 235 7.65 5.11 -5.19
CA GLY A 235 8.69 6.13 -5.36
C GLY A 235 8.24 7.38 -6.13
N LYS A 236 7.03 7.42 -6.70
CA LYS A 236 6.49 8.62 -7.36
C LYS A 236 6.16 9.71 -6.33
N GLY A 237 5.52 9.36 -5.22
CA GLY A 237 5.29 10.25 -4.08
C GLY A 237 6.38 10.11 -3.02
N ALA A 238 6.68 11.18 -2.29
CA ALA A 238 7.61 11.18 -1.16
C ALA A 238 7.10 10.28 -0.01
N HIS A 239 8.03 9.89 0.88
CA HIS A 239 7.74 9.08 2.06
C HIS A 239 8.51 9.61 3.28
N GLY A 240 7.87 9.64 4.45
CA GLY A 240 8.47 10.13 5.69
C GLY A 240 9.43 9.15 6.38
N GLY A 241 9.56 7.91 5.88
CA GLY A 241 10.46 6.88 6.41
C GLY A 241 9.82 5.96 7.44
N GLY A 242 8.67 6.32 8.02
CA GLY A 242 7.97 5.51 9.04
C GLY A 242 7.20 4.33 8.43
N ALA A 243 7.42 3.12 8.95
CA ALA A 243 6.61 1.95 8.59
C ALA A 243 5.16 2.09 9.09
N PHE A 244 4.21 1.51 8.34
CA PHE A 244 2.81 1.44 8.75
C PHE A 244 2.49 0.15 9.50
N SER A 245 2.83 -1.00 8.90
CA SER A 245 2.57 -2.32 9.48
C SER A 245 3.22 -2.49 10.83
N GLY A 246 2.52 -3.13 11.77
CA GLY A 246 2.98 -3.34 13.14
C GLY A 246 2.73 -2.18 14.10
N LYS A 247 2.33 -1.00 13.61
CA LYS A 247 2.02 0.18 14.44
C LYS A 247 0.52 0.25 14.75
N ASP A 248 0.18 0.60 15.98
CA ASP A 248 -1.18 0.95 16.37
C ASP A 248 -1.60 2.34 15.84
N PRO A 249 -2.90 2.69 15.83
CA PRO A 249 -3.36 3.92 15.19
C PRO A 249 -2.97 5.22 15.90
N SER A 250 -2.43 5.17 17.12
CA SER A 250 -1.90 6.37 17.80
C SER A 250 -0.61 6.85 17.15
N LYS A 251 0.09 5.98 16.41
CA LYS A 251 1.31 6.31 15.69
C LYS A 251 0.93 7.02 14.38
N VAL A 252 1.23 8.31 14.34
CA VAL A 252 0.92 9.20 13.20
C VAL A 252 1.59 8.79 11.90
N ASP A 253 2.74 8.09 11.95
CA ASP A 253 3.36 7.47 10.77
C ASP A 253 2.35 6.67 9.95
N ARG A 254 1.43 5.98 10.60
CA ARG A 254 0.37 5.21 9.95
C ARG A 254 -0.90 6.02 9.76
N SER A 255 -1.48 6.54 10.83
CA SER A 255 -2.79 7.18 10.81
C SER A 255 -2.80 8.47 9.98
N ALA A 256 -1.79 9.35 10.15
CA ALA A 256 -1.72 10.60 9.40
C ALA A 256 -1.27 10.39 7.95
N ALA A 257 -0.49 9.35 7.62
CA ALA A 257 -0.23 8.99 6.24
C ALA A 257 -1.52 8.56 5.51
N TYR A 258 -2.42 7.82 6.18
CA TYR A 258 -3.73 7.51 5.63
C TYR A 258 -4.60 8.76 5.44
N ALA A 259 -4.57 9.68 6.40
CA ALA A 259 -5.27 10.96 6.28
C ALA A 259 -4.72 11.82 5.13
N ALA A 260 -3.39 11.90 4.99
CA ALA A 260 -2.76 12.61 3.88
C ALA A 260 -3.13 12.00 2.52
N ARG A 261 -3.18 10.65 2.41
CA ARG A 261 -3.68 9.96 1.21
C ARG A 261 -5.14 10.30 0.91
N TYR A 262 -5.99 10.24 1.91
CA TYR A 262 -7.41 10.59 1.77
C TYR A 262 -7.59 12.01 1.23
N ILE A 263 -6.84 12.96 1.77
CA ILE A 263 -6.87 14.36 1.33
C ILE A 263 -6.39 14.50 -0.11
N ALA A 264 -5.20 13.97 -0.43
CA ALA A 264 -4.66 14.05 -1.78
C ALA A 264 -5.61 13.45 -2.82
N LYS A 265 -6.21 12.28 -2.51
CA LYS A 265 -7.15 11.59 -3.40
C LYS A 265 -8.43 12.39 -3.62
N ASN A 266 -9.04 12.95 -2.57
CA ASN A 266 -10.25 13.74 -2.69
C ASN A 266 -10.00 15.06 -3.43
N LEU A 267 -8.85 15.72 -3.23
CA LEU A 267 -8.49 16.94 -3.94
C LEU A 267 -8.28 16.68 -5.45
N VAL A 268 -7.58 15.61 -5.82
CA VAL A 268 -7.40 15.24 -7.23
C VAL A 268 -8.72 14.81 -7.87
N ALA A 269 -9.55 14.04 -7.16
CA ALA A 269 -10.87 13.64 -7.63
C ALA A 269 -11.83 14.83 -7.81
N ALA A 270 -11.74 15.83 -6.94
CA ALA A 270 -12.51 17.07 -7.04
C ALA A 270 -12.09 17.96 -8.23
N GLY A 271 -10.89 17.76 -8.76
CA GLY A 271 -10.35 18.55 -9.86
C GLY A 271 -9.46 19.72 -9.42
N VAL A 272 -8.99 19.75 -8.17
CA VAL A 272 -8.10 20.81 -7.68
C VAL A 272 -6.74 20.75 -8.36
N ALA A 273 -6.24 19.55 -8.68
CA ALA A 273 -5.02 19.30 -9.45
C ALA A 273 -5.10 17.92 -10.12
N ASP A 274 -4.27 17.66 -11.13
CA ASP A 274 -4.15 16.31 -11.72
C ASP A 274 -3.14 15.43 -10.97
N GLU A 275 -2.18 16.05 -10.27
CA GLU A 275 -1.18 15.39 -9.44
C GLU A 275 -0.97 16.20 -8.17
N LEU A 276 -0.97 15.56 -7.00
CA LEU A 276 -0.87 16.26 -5.73
C LEU A 276 -0.13 15.43 -4.67
N LEU A 277 0.85 16.08 -4.04
CA LEU A 277 1.51 15.63 -2.83
C LEU A 277 1.05 16.48 -1.65
N VAL A 278 0.61 15.84 -0.57
CA VAL A 278 0.27 16.48 0.70
C VAL A 278 1.23 15.97 1.77
N GLN A 279 1.92 16.89 2.44
CA GLN A 279 2.75 16.59 3.60
C GLN A 279 2.10 17.15 4.85
N VAL A 280 2.07 16.37 5.92
CA VAL A 280 1.61 16.77 7.24
C VAL A 280 2.71 16.45 8.25
N SER A 281 3.03 17.39 9.15
CA SER A 281 4.07 17.19 10.15
C SER A 281 3.50 17.29 11.56
N TYR A 282 4.00 16.46 12.48
CA TYR A 282 3.60 16.44 13.90
C TYR A 282 4.80 16.54 14.82
N ALA A 283 4.56 17.13 15.99
CA ALA A 283 5.43 17.02 17.16
C ALA A 283 4.83 16.03 18.16
N ILE A 284 5.66 15.22 18.78
CA ILE A 284 5.21 14.25 19.80
C ILE A 284 4.40 14.92 20.90
N GLY A 285 3.28 14.35 21.28
CA GLY A 285 2.41 14.85 22.34
C GLY A 285 1.57 16.10 21.97
N VAL A 286 1.67 16.60 20.73
CA VAL A 286 0.87 17.72 20.21
C VAL A 286 -0.25 17.19 19.32
N ALA A 287 -1.49 17.64 19.55
CA ALA A 287 -2.65 17.15 18.81
C ALA A 287 -2.75 17.73 17.38
N ARG A 288 -2.46 19.02 17.23
CA ARG A 288 -2.56 19.69 15.92
C ARG A 288 -1.27 19.50 15.11
N PRO A 289 -1.35 19.31 13.79
CA PRO A 289 -0.15 19.29 12.97
C PRO A 289 0.60 20.62 13.09
N VAL A 290 1.93 20.56 13.07
CA VAL A 290 2.79 21.75 13.11
C VAL A 290 2.96 22.38 11.74
N SER A 291 2.75 21.64 10.66
CA SER A 291 2.73 22.17 9.30
C SER A 291 1.92 21.29 8.34
N ILE A 292 1.39 21.95 7.30
CA ILE A 292 0.81 21.33 6.11
C ILE A 292 1.53 21.93 4.90
N PHE A 293 2.09 21.08 4.05
CA PHE A 293 2.72 21.49 2.80
C PHE A 293 2.08 20.74 1.64
N VAL A 294 1.96 21.41 0.50
CA VAL A 294 1.38 20.87 -0.73
C VAL A 294 2.31 21.13 -1.89
N ASN A 295 2.38 20.17 -2.82
CA ASN A 295 2.97 20.35 -4.12
C ASN A 295 2.01 19.76 -5.17
N SER A 296 1.51 20.60 -6.04
CA SER A 296 0.65 20.21 -7.17
C SER A 296 1.43 19.88 -8.44
N TYR A 297 2.76 19.90 -8.40
CA TYR A 297 3.64 19.67 -9.55
C TYR A 297 3.30 20.57 -10.76
N GLY A 298 2.74 21.73 -10.49
CA GLY A 298 2.31 22.66 -11.53
C GLY A 298 0.97 22.31 -12.20
N THR A 299 0.27 21.26 -11.76
CA THR A 299 -0.99 20.78 -12.35
C THR A 299 -2.26 21.35 -11.69
N ALA A 300 -2.11 22.30 -10.75
CA ALA A 300 -3.26 22.93 -10.11
C ALA A 300 -4.19 23.60 -11.12
N SER A 301 -5.50 23.45 -10.91
CA SER A 301 -6.55 24.05 -11.71
C SER A 301 -6.63 25.57 -11.48
N CYS A 302 -7.41 26.24 -12.33
CA CYS A 302 -7.80 27.62 -12.11
C CYS A 302 -9.10 27.70 -11.31
N ASP A 303 -9.24 28.75 -10.52
CA ASP A 303 -10.48 29.08 -9.85
C ASP A 303 -11.54 29.63 -10.84
N LYS A 304 -12.72 29.99 -10.34
CA LYS A 304 -13.82 30.58 -11.14
C LYS A 304 -13.46 31.92 -11.83
N ASN A 305 -12.38 32.57 -11.41
CA ASN A 305 -11.91 33.82 -12.01
C ASN A 305 -10.85 33.56 -13.09
N GLY A 306 -10.44 32.32 -13.31
CA GLY A 306 -9.39 31.91 -14.24
C GLY A 306 -7.99 32.07 -13.65
N GLU A 307 -7.84 32.33 -12.34
CA GLU A 307 -6.57 32.41 -11.65
C GLU A 307 -6.11 31.03 -11.16
N LYS A 308 -4.84 30.70 -11.40
CA LYS A 308 -4.27 29.41 -10.97
C LYS A 308 -4.26 29.32 -9.45
N ILE A 309 -4.84 28.24 -8.90
CA ILE A 309 -4.87 27.97 -7.48
C ILE A 309 -3.43 27.68 -7.02
N SER A 310 -2.92 28.44 -6.04
CA SER A 310 -1.58 28.23 -5.52
C SER A 310 -1.52 27.06 -4.53
N ASP A 311 -0.36 26.39 -4.43
CA ASP A 311 -0.15 25.32 -3.45
C ASP A 311 -0.34 25.80 -2.01
N ALA A 312 0.00 27.07 -1.73
CA ALA A 312 -0.24 27.69 -0.42
C ALA A 312 -1.76 27.85 -0.12
N ALA A 313 -2.57 28.22 -1.13
CA ALA A 313 -4.02 28.29 -0.98
C ALA A 313 -4.63 26.89 -0.75
N ILE A 314 -4.13 25.87 -1.46
CA ILE A 314 -4.55 24.48 -1.24
C ILE A 314 -4.21 24.04 0.19
N ALA A 315 -2.99 24.30 0.67
CA ALA A 315 -2.57 23.95 2.03
C ALA A 315 -3.43 24.64 3.11
N GLY A 316 -3.78 25.92 2.91
CA GLY A 316 -4.69 26.66 3.81
C GLY A 316 -6.07 26.01 3.88
N LYS A 317 -6.66 25.68 2.73
CA LYS A 317 -7.97 25.02 2.66
C LYS A 317 -7.97 23.62 3.27
N ILE A 318 -6.89 22.84 3.16
CA ILE A 318 -6.77 21.54 3.85
C ILE A 318 -6.95 21.71 5.35
N GLY A 319 -6.30 22.71 5.96
CA GLY A 319 -6.41 22.98 7.39
C GLY A 319 -7.82 23.40 7.84
N GLU A 320 -8.62 24.00 6.95
CA GLU A 320 -10.01 24.36 7.22
C GLU A 320 -10.98 23.18 7.06
N LEU A 321 -10.75 22.34 6.05
CA LEU A 321 -11.68 21.28 5.63
C LEU A 321 -11.50 19.96 6.40
N PHE A 322 -10.28 19.66 6.85
CA PHE A 322 -9.96 18.36 7.42
C PHE A 322 -9.40 18.47 8.84
N ASP A 323 -10.06 17.80 9.78
CA ASP A 323 -9.55 17.71 11.15
C ASP A 323 -8.45 16.67 11.22
N LEU A 324 -7.20 17.15 11.30
CA LEU A 324 -6.00 16.34 11.30
C LEU A 324 -5.49 15.99 12.71
N ARG A 325 -6.27 16.25 13.76
CA ARG A 325 -5.94 15.77 15.11
C ARG A 325 -5.97 14.23 15.15
N PRO A 326 -4.98 13.55 15.75
CA PRO A 326 -4.88 12.08 15.74
C PRO A 326 -6.16 11.36 16.16
N ALA A 327 -6.85 11.85 17.21
CA ALA A 327 -8.12 11.29 17.67
C ALA A 327 -9.20 11.31 16.57
N LYS A 328 -9.28 12.42 15.82
CA LYS A 328 -10.27 12.59 14.74
C LYS A 328 -9.95 11.74 13.51
N ILE A 329 -8.68 11.57 13.18
CA ILE A 329 -8.24 10.64 12.13
C ILE A 329 -8.64 9.20 12.50
N ILE A 330 -8.35 8.80 13.74
CA ILE A 330 -8.69 7.45 14.26
C ILE A 330 -10.20 7.22 14.21
N GLU A 331 -11.00 8.20 14.63
CA GLU A 331 -12.45 8.16 14.60
C GLU A 331 -12.97 8.04 13.16
N LYS A 332 -12.56 8.96 12.26
CA LYS A 332 -13.01 9.03 10.87
C LYS A 332 -12.83 7.73 10.11
N PHE A 333 -11.67 7.11 10.24
CA PHE A 333 -11.37 5.87 9.51
C PHE A 333 -11.63 4.60 10.32
N GLY A 334 -12.13 4.71 11.54
CA GLY A 334 -12.42 3.58 12.40
C GLY A 334 -11.18 2.73 12.73
N LEU A 335 -10.02 3.36 12.92
CA LEU A 335 -8.72 2.70 13.00
C LEU A 335 -8.54 1.82 14.25
N LYS A 336 -9.44 1.85 15.21
CA LYS A 336 -9.46 0.91 16.36
C LYS A 336 -10.15 -0.43 16.06
N ASN A 337 -10.69 -0.61 14.86
CA ASN A 337 -11.26 -1.88 14.43
C ASN A 337 -10.18 -2.80 13.83
N PRO A 338 -10.40 -4.13 13.75
CA PRO A 338 -9.45 -5.08 13.17
C PRO A 338 -9.49 -5.06 11.63
N ILE A 339 -9.02 -3.98 11.03
CA ILE A 339 -9.09 -3.70 9.59
C ILE A 339 -7.73 -3.82 8.88
N TYR A 340 -6.69 -4.25 9.57
CA TYR A 340 -5.31 -4.14 9.10
C TYR A 340 -4.79 -5.36 8.33
N GLU A 341 -5.38 -6.54 8.48
CA GLU A 341 -4.91 -7.76 7.81
C GLU A 341 -4.80 -7.59 6.27
N PRO A 342 -5.80 -7.00 5.57
CA PRO A 342 -5.70 -6.79 4.13
C PRO A 342 -4.63 -5.78 3.70
N THR A 343 -4.11 -4.95 4.61
CA THR A 343 -3.03 -4.01 4.31
C THR A 343 -1.66 -4.67 4.27
N ALA A 344 -1.52 -5.90 4.78
CA ALA A 344 -0.25 -6.62 4.84
C ALA A 344 0.22 -7.17 3.48
N ALA A 345 -0.54 -6.96 2.39
CA ALA A 345 -0.19 -7.41 1.06
C ALA A 345 -0.63 -6.39 -0.01
N TYR A 346 0.25 -6.15 -0.98
CA TYR A 346 0.00 -5.26 -2.15
C TYR A 346 -0.32 -3.81 -1.80
N GLY A 347 0.34 -3.28 -0.78
CA GLY A 347 0.27 -1.88 -0.39
C GLY A 347 -0.92 -1.51 0.49
N HIS A 348 -0.77 -0.37 1.16
CA HIS A 348 -1.76 0.20 2.06
C HIS A 348 -2.71 1.18 1.38
N VAL A 349 -2.34 1.69 0.20
CA VAL A 349 -3.09 2.67 -0.59
C VAL A 349 -3.42 2.13 -1.98
N GLY A 350 -4.29 2.83 -2.72
CA GLY A 350 -4.76 2.37 -4.03
C GLY A 350 -5.63 1.11 -3.93
N ARG A 351 -6.40 0.99 -2.87
CA ARG A 351 -7.27 -0.16 -2.59
C ARG A 351 -8.74 0.27 -2.71
N LYS A 352 -9.59 -0.62 -3.20
CA LYS A 352 -11.03 -0.35 -3.21
C LYS A 352 -11.57 -0.43 -1.79
N PRO A 353 -12.27 0.62 -1.28
CA PRO A 353 -12.91 0.56 0.03
C PRO A 353 -14.11 -0.40 0.01
N TYR A 354 -14.32 -1.13 1.10
CA TYR A 354 -15.46 -2.02 1.25
C TYR A 354 -15.87 -2.15 2.71
N LYS A 355 -17.11 -2.59 2.95
CA LYS A 355 -17.59 -2.93 4.28
C LYS A 355 -17.62 -4.45 4.45
N ALA A 356 -17.26 -4.91 5.64
CA ALA A 356 -17.37 -6.31 6.00
C ALA A 356 -17.65 -6.47 7.50
N GLU A 357 -18.29 -7.60 7.86
CA GLU A 357 -18.51 -7.98 9.25
C GLU A 357 -17.21 -8.55 9.83
N VAL A 358 -16.83 -8.07 11.00
CA VAL A 358 -15.70 -8.58 11.80
C VAL A 358 -16.19 -9.08 13.15
N GLU A 359 -15.56 -10.12 13.66
CA GLU A 359 -15.80 -10.61 15.01
C GLU A 359 -14.90 -9.86 16.01
N LEU A 360 -15.50 -9.33 17.05
CA LEU A 360 -14.81 -8.69 18.17
C LEU A 360 -15.01 -9.53 19.42
N VAL A 361 -13.93 -9.75 20.16
CA VAL A 361 -13.98 -10.44 21.46
C VAL A 361 -13.61 -9.44 22.56
N ARG A 362 -14.50 -9.22 23.51
CA ARG A 362 -14.25 -8.35 24.68
C ARG A 362 -14.78 -9.06 25.93
N GLY A 363 -13.92 -9.23 26.96
CA GLY A 363 -14.32 -9.92 28.20
C GLY A 363 -14.92 -11.31 27.94
N GLY A 364 -14.43 -12.05 26.96
CA GLY A 364 -14.95 -13.37 26.57
C GLY A 364 -16.26 -13.34 25.75
N VAL A 365 -16.86 -12.17 25.54
CA VAL A 365 -18.08 -12.02 24.73
C VAL A 365 -17.72 -11.77 23.29
N ARG A 366 -18.26 -12.58 22.36
CA ARG A 366 -18.12 -12.43 20.92
C ARG A 366 -19.26 -11.57 20.39
N THR A 367 -18.91 -10.52 19.65
CA THR A 367 -19.85 -9.65 18.96
C THR A 367 -19.44 -9.48 17.50
N LYS A 368 -20.42 -9.30 16.62
CA LYS A 368 -20.19 -9.02 15.22
C LYS A 368 -20.44 -7.54 14.96
N LYS A 369 -19.57 -6.93 14.15
CA LYS A 369 -19.67 -5.52 13.80
C LYS A 369 -19.32 -5.33 12.34
N GLU A 370 -20.17 -4.62 11.58
CA GLU A 370 -19.81 -4.15 10.25
C GLU A 370 -18.80 -3.00 10.36
N VAL A 371 -17.68 -3.07 9.66
CA VAL A 371 -16.62 -2.06 9.66
C VAL A 371 -16.22 -1.70 8.25
N GLN A 372 -15.75 -0.46 8.08
CA GLN A 372 -15.18 0.03 6.83
C GLN A 372 -13.70 -0.37 6.72
N PHE A 373 -13.34 -1.06 5.64
CA PHE A 373 -11.96 -1.32 5.25
C PHE A 373 -11.51 -0.27 4.24
N PHE A 374 -10.25 0.13 4.33
CA PHE A 374 -9.65 1.17 3.47
C PHE A 374 -10.46 2.48 3.44
N GLY A 375 -10.96 2.91 4.59
CA GLY A 375 -11.75 4.13 4.71
C GLY A 375 -11.04 5.39 4.19
N TRP A 376 -9.70 5.39 4.19
CA TRP A 376 -8.88 6.46 3.63
C TRP A 376 -8.84 6.52 2.09
N GLU A 377 -9.50 5.57 1.43
CA GLU A 377 -9.68 5.56 -0.03
C GLU A 377 -11.08 6.02 -0.46
N LEU A 378 -11.95 6.40 0.47
CA LEU A 378 -13.28 6.95 0.15
C LEU A 378 -13.17 8.32 -0.53
N LEU A 379 -14.14 8.63 -1.39
CA LEU A 379 -14.28 9.89 -2.11
C LEU A 379 -15.46 10.73 -1.57
N ASP A 380 -15.72 10.63 -0.29
CA ASP A 380 -16.85 11.24 0.39
C ASP A 380 -16.65 12.74 0.73
N ALA A 381 -15.47 13.31 0.45
CA ALA A 381 -15.20 14.73 0.61
C ALA A 381 -15.15 15.52 -0.71
N VAL A 382 -15.37 14.88 -1.86
CA VAL A 382 -15.22 15.50 -3.19
C VAL A 382 -16.13 16.74 -3.35
N ASP A 383 -17.39 16.63 -2.98
CA ASP A 383 -18.35 17.74 -3.13
C ASP A 383 -18.01 18.91 -2.21
N GLN A 384 -17.65 18.62 -0.95
CA GLN A 384 -17.18 19.64 0.00
C GLN A 384 -15.91 20.36 -0.51
N VAL A 385 -14.99 19.61 -1.12
CA VAL A 385 -13.76 20.17 -1.72
C VAL A 385 -14.13 21.07 -2.92
N ARG A 386 -14.98 20.61 -3.82
CA ARG A 386 -15.43 21.42 -4.97
C ARG A 386 -16.05 22.74 -4.53
N GLU A 387 -16.93 22.70 -3.55
CA GLU A 387 -17.56 23.91 -2.99
C GLU A 387 -16.50 24.87 -2.43
N ALA A 388 -15.55 24.36 -1.62
CA ALA A 388 -14.51 25.17 -1.00
C ALA A 388 -13.55 25.84 -1.99
N PHE A 389 -13.31 25.22 -3.14
CA PHE A 389 -12.47 25.76 -4.21
C PHE A 389 -13.27 26.43 -5.34
N SER A 390 -14.59 26.43 -5.25
CA SER A 390 -15.49 26.98 -6.28
C SER A 390 -15.27 26.38 -7.67
N LEU A 391 -15.08 25.04 -7.74
CA LEU A 391 -14.88 24.25 -8.96
C LEU A 391 -16.19 23.65 -9.49
#